data_3a02a05351ae166645005fcd995643ab
#
_entry.id   3a02a05351ae166645005fcd995643ab
#
_cell.length_a   1.000
_cell.length_b   1.000
_cell.length_c   1.000
_cell.angle_alpha   90.00
_cell.angle_beta   90.00
_cell.angle_gamma   90.00
#
_symmetry.space_group_name_H-M   'P 1'
#
loop_
_entity.id
_entity.type
_entity.pdbx_description
1 polymer ?
#
loop_
_entity_poly.entity_id
_entity_poly.type
_entity_poly.pdbx_seq_one_letter_code
_entity_poly.pdbx_strand_id
1 'polypeptide(L)'
;GVDSLGEILWQKSIGGSLSDLPYSIKKINDDEIIISGYSNSIDYDVTPTYGSLNVWTVKLGFCTTKYYADTDGDGFGDISFDTLACEIPLGYALDSTDCNDLNPEIHPTLTDICNAIDDNCNGLTDEDATFVTYFADIDGDTFGDILNDSTACNELIGYVLDNSDCNDTNNAIYPGATELCNYLDDDCDGLTDDNLTYILSYQDNDGDDFGNP
;
A
#
# COMPACT_ATOMS: atom_id res chain seq x y z
N GLY A 1 -22.21 -28.10 21.11
CA GLY A 1 -23.08 -26.99 20.75
C GLY A 1 -23.69 -27.16 19.37
N VAL A 2 -24.82 -26.56 19.18
CA VAL A 2 -25.51 -26.54 17.87
C VAL A 2 -25.95 -25.12 17.57
N ASP A 3 -26.08 -24.79 16.31
CA ASP A 3 -26.62 -23.52 15.84
C ASP A 3 -28.16 -23.47 15.92
N SER A 4 -28.79 -22.41 15.45
CA SER A 4 -30.25 -22.24 15.46
C SER A 4 -30.98 -23.20 14.50
N LEU A 5 -30.26 -23.85 13.58
CA LEU A 5 -30.78 -24.86 12.63
C LEU A 5 -30.56 -26.28 13.13
N GLY A 6 -29.84 -26.46 14.26
CA GLY A 6 -29.52 -27.74 14.84
C GLY A 6 -28.25 -28.41 14.33
N GLU A 7 -27.45 -27.69 13.52
CA GLU A 7 -26.16 -28.16 13.04
C GLU A 7 -25.13 -28.16 14.17
N ILE A 8 -24.27 -29.19 14.23
CA ILE A 8 -23.24 -29.31 15.26
C ILE A 8 -22.11 -28.31 14.99
N LEU A 9 -22.00 -27.28 15.81
CA LEU A 9 -20.89 -26.33 15.76
C LEU A 9 -19.63 -26.88 16.42
N TRP A 10 -19.82 -27.64 17.53
CA TRP A 10 -18.71 -28.28 18.23
C TRP A 10 -19.23 -29.45 19.08
N GLN A 11 -18.34 -30.40 19.34
CA GLN A 11 -18.56 -31.49 20.29
C GLN A 11 -17.29 -31.78 21.07
N LYS A 12 -17.45 -32.12 22.35
CA LYS A 12 -16.35 -32.51 23.21
C LYS A 12 -16.82 -33.71 24.03
N SER A 13 -16.07 -34.80 24.00
CA SER A 13 -16.22 -35.92 24.89
C SER A 13 -15.43 -35.62 26.15
N ILE A 14 -16.05 -35.83 27.32
CA ILE A 14 -15.44 -35.61 28.62
C ILE A 14 -15.75 -36.85 29.45
N GLY A 15 -14.72 -37.47 30.04
CA GLY A 15 -14.86 -38.66 30.82
C GLY A 15 -13.60 -39.51 30.78
N GLY A 16 -13.70 -40.76 31.19
CA GLY A 16 -12.64 -41.73 31.14
C GLY A 16 -13.10 -43.07 30.56
N SER A 17 -12.38 -44.15 30.91
CA SER A 17 -12.64 -45.49 30.36
C SER A 17 -13.83 -46.22 30.94
N LEU A 18 -14.41 -45.71 32.04
CA LEU A 18 -15.56 -46.31 32.72
C LEU A 18 -16.84 -45.46 32.57
N SER A 19 -17.81 -45.63 33.45
CA SER A 19 -19.10 -44.95 33.38
C SER A 19 -19.00 -43.54 33.90
N ASP A 20 -19.36 -42.57 33.08
CA ASP A 20 -19.41 -41.14 33.40
C ASP A 20 -20.83 -40.64 33.13
N LEU A 21 -21.46 -40.06 34.16
CA LEU A 21 -22.86 -39.63 34.13
C LEU A 21 -22.94 -38.12 34.41
N PRO A 22 -23.23 -37.28 33.42
CA PRO A 22 -23.51 -35.89 33.68
C PRO A 22 -24.90 -35.71 34.30
N TYR A 23 -25.00 -34.87 35.30
CA TYR A 23 -26.25 -34.56 36.01
C TYR A 23 -26.75 -33.16 35.75
N SER A 24 -25.85 -32.23 35.52
CA SER A 24 -26.18 -30.83 35.38
C SER A 24 -25.27 -30.16 34.37
N ILE A 25 -25.89 -29.33 33.58
CA ILE A 25 -25.19 -28.34 32.71
C ILE A 25 -25.75 -26.96 32.99
N LYS A 26 -24.91 -26.00 33.25
CA LYS A 26 -25.31 -24.62 33.49
C LYS A 26 -24.43 -23.66 32.69
N LYS A 27 -25.09 -22.79 31.94
CA LYS A 27 -24.46 -21.64 31.29
C LYS A 27 -24.08 -20.60 32.36
N ILE A 28 -22.84 -20.16 32.41
CA ILE A 28 -22.34 -19.09 33.28
C ILE A 28 -22.48 -17.74 32.56
N ASN A 29 -22.01 -17.67 31.31
CA ASN A 29 -22.13 -16.54 30.43
C ASN A 29 -22.17 -17.05 28.97
N ASP A 30 -22.03 -16.18 27.98
CA ASP A 30 -22.13 -16.59 26.58
C ASP A 30 -20.97 -17.50 26.16
N ASP A 31 -19.82 -17.39 26.82
CA ASP A 31 -18.58 -18.09 26.46
C ASP A 31 -18.24 -19.25 27.40
N GLU A 32 -19.06 -19.51 28.46
CA GLU A 32 -18.72 -20.50 29.46
C GLU A 32 -19.90 -21.31 29.92
N ILE A 33 -19.69 -22.62 30.06
CA ILE A 33 -20.61 -23.54 30.71
C ILE A 33 -19.92 -24.35 31.82
N ILE A 34 -20.66 -24.73 32.84
CA ILE A 34 -20.24 -25.73 33.82
C ILE A 34 -21.06 -27.00 33.63
N ILE A 35 -20.37 -28.12 33.63
CA ILE A 35 -20.97 -29.47 33.65
C ILE A 35 -20.55 -30.14 34.93
N SER A 36 -21.49 -30.77 35.65
CA SER A 36 -21.22 -31.54 36.85
C SER A 36 -21.85 -32.91 36.76
N GLY A 37 -21.20 -33.91 37.32
CA GLY A 37 -21.66 -35.28 37.23
C GLY A 37 -20.94 -36.22 38.20
N TYR A 38 -21.20 -37.53 38.04
CA TYR A 38 -20.48 -38.61 38.70
C TYR A 38 -19.70 -39.43 37.72
N SER A 39 -18.53 -39.91 38.15
CA SER A 39 -17.64 -40.76 37.35
C SER A 39 -17.12 -41.92 38.18
N ASN A 40 -17.03 -43.08 37.54
CA ASN A 40 -16.29 -44.25 38.04
C ASN A 40 -14.91 -44.35 37.39
N SER A 41 -14.60 -43.48 36.43
CA SER A 41 -13.32 -43.43 35.74
C SER A 41 -12.22 -42.87 36.63
N ILE A 42 -10.99 -43.32 36.38
CA ILE A 42 -9.78 -42.88 37.10
C ILE A 42 -8.70 -42.40 36.14
N ASP A 43 -9.07 -42.20 34.92
CA ASP A 43 -8.18 -41.87 33.82
C ASP A 43 -8.76 -40.77 32.89
N TYR A 44 -7.98 -40.34 31.94
CA TYR A 44 -8.27 -39.29 30.97
C TYR A 44 -8.64 -37.94 31.62
N ASP A 45 -9.82 -37.40 31.34
CA ASP A 45 -10.27 -36.11 31.85
C ASP A 45 -10.70 -36.14 33.33
N VAL A 46 -10.73 -37.35 33.96
CA VAL A 46 -11.13 -37.54 35.36
C VAL A 46 -9.91 -37.92 36.18
N THR A 47 -9.44 -37.01 37.02
CA THR A 47 -8.37 -37.32 37.99
C THR A 47 -8.97 -37.96 39.25
N PRO A 48 -8.47 -39.15 39.70
CA PRO A 48 -8.99 -39.84 40.86
C PRO A 48 -8.66 -39.07 42.13
N THR A 49 -9.68 -38.87 42.97
CA THR A 49 -9.45 -38.30 44.28
C THR A 49 -9.55 -39.32 45.39
N TYR A 50 -10.57 -40.14 45.52
CA TYR A 50 -10.69 -41.29 46.44
C TYR A 50 -12.04 -42.02 46.26
N GLY A 51 -12.03 -43.32 46.04
CA GLY A 51 -13.22 -44.15 46.07
C GLY A 51 -13.78 -44.54 44.67
N SER A 52 -14.89 -45.29 44.66
CA SER A 52 -15.50 -45.89 43.47
C SER A 52 -16.53 -45.00 42.76
N LEU A 53 -16.82 -43.84 43.31
CA LEU A 53 -17.76 -42.87 42.71
C LEU A 53 -17.29 -41.45 43.03
N ASN A 54 -16.86 -40.72 42.05
CA ASN A 54 -16.32 -39.37 42.20
C ASN A 54 -17.29 -38.36 41.62
N VAL A 55 -17.52 -37.25 42.33
CA VAL A 55 -18.16 -36.06 41.77
C VAL A 55 -17.13 -35.30 40.97
N TRP A 56 -17.45 -34.94 39.74
CA TRP A 56 -16.63 -34.12 38.93
C TRP A 56 -17.35 -32.85 38.45
N THR A 57 -16.61 -31.82 38.24
CA THR A 57 -17.11 -30.56 37.68
C THR A 57 -16.09 -30.03 36.67
N VAL A 58 -16.58 -29.79 35.50
CA VAL A 58 -15.76 -29.24 34.41
C VAL A 58 -16.35 -27.91 33.98
N LYS A 59 -15.51 -26.93 33.88
CA LYS A 59 -15.79 -25.64 33.24
C LYS A 59 -15.25 -25.68 31.80
N LEU A 60 -16.12 -25.46 30.83
CA LEU A 60 -15.76 -25.33 29.45
C LEU A 60 -15.90 -23.86 29.04
N GLY A 61 -14.86 -23.32 28.52
CA GLY A 61 -14.84 -22.01 27.82
C GLY A 61 -14.95 -22.19 26.32
N PHE A 62 -15.62 -21.28 25.67
CA PHE A 62 -15.69 -21.20 24.22
C PHE A 62 -14.78 -20.08 23.77
N CYS A 63 -13.99 -20.37 22.77
CA CYS A 63 -13.12 -19.37 22.20
C CYS A 63 -13.93 -18.58 21.15
N THR A 64 -14.09 -17.30 21.39
CA THR A 64 -14.89 -16.41 20.55
C THR A 64 -14.04 -15.32 19.88
N THR A 65 -12.74 -15.31 20.18
CA THR A 65 -11.81 -14.38 19.54
C THR A 65 -11.55 -14.83 18.11
N LYS A 66 -11.82 -13.93 17.19
CA LYS A 66 -11.47 -14.10 15.78
C LYS A 66 -10.01 -13.78 15.58
N TYR A 67 -9.39 -14.60 14.75
CA TYR A 67 -8.06 -14.41 14.23
C TYR A 67 -8.12 -14.56 12.72
N TYR A 68 -7.32 -13.80 12.00
CA TYR A 68 -7.30 -13.72 10.57
C TYR A 68 -6.01 -14.33 10.04
N ALA A 69 -6.06 -15.02 8.91
CA ALA A 69 -4.88 -15.62 8.32
C ALA A 69 -3.83 -14.52 8.02
N ASP A 70 -2.61 -14.79 8.45
CA ASP A 70 -1.42 -13.95 8.28
C ASP A 70 -0.38 -14.83 7.59
N THR A 71 -0.43 -14.82 6.26
CA THR A 71 0.31 -15.78 5.41
C THR A 71 1.77 -15.36 5.24
N ASP A 72 2.03 -14.08 5.19
CA ASP A 72 3.38 -13.53 5.01
C ASP A 72 4.10 -13.21 6.33
N GLY A 73 3.35 -13.12 7.44
CA GLY A 73 3.89 -13.03 8.79
C GLY A 73 4.23 -11.61 9.24
N ASP A 74 3.56 -10.60 8.69
CA ASP A 74 3.78 -9.19 9.04
C ASP A 74 2.98 -8.72 10.25
N GLY A 75 2.02 -9.53 10.73
CA GLY A 75 1.17 -9.27 11.90
C GLY A 75 -0.21 -8.70 11.57
N PHE A 76 -0.53 -8.51 10.31
CA PHE A 76 -1.86 -8.19 9.79
C PHE A 76 -2.41 -9.40 9.05
N GLY A 77 -3.71 -9.50 8.89
CA GLY A 77 -4.34 -10.66 8.28
C GLY A 77 -5.44 -10.32 7.31
N ASP A 78 -5.76 -11.28 6.44
CA ASP A 78 -6.84 -11.15 5.46
C ASP A 78 -8.21 -11.34 6.13
N ILE A 79 -9.06 -10.32 6.03
CA ILE A 79 -10.44 -10.33 6.55
C ILE A 79 -11.30 -11.49 5.99
N SER A 80 -10.93 -12.03 4.82
CA SER A 80 -11.68 -13.11 4.16
C SER A 80 -11.44 -14.49 4.76
N PHE A 81 -10.36 -14.66 5.54
CA PHE A 81 -9.95 -15.95 6.11
C PHE A 81 -9.80 -15.87 7.62
N ASP A 82 -10.90 -16.08 8.33
CA ASP A 82 -10.91 -16.03 9.81
C ASP A 82 -11.09 -17.41 10.47
N THR A 83 -10.65 -17.51 11.71
CA THR A 83 -10.88 -18.64 12.59
C THR A 83 -11.20 -18.18 14.01
N LEU A 84 -11.89 -19.03 14.79
CA LEU A 84 -12.12 -18.77 16.21
C LEU A 84 -11.17 -19.61 17.06
N ALA A 85 -10.40 -18.95 17.92
CA ALA A 85 -9.47 -19.64 18.82
C ALA A 85 -9.39 -18.96 20.20
N CYS A 86 -8.86 -19.67 21.22
CA CYS A 86 -8.61 -19.14 22.56
C CYS A 86 -7.26 -18.42 22.65
N GLU A 87 -6.35 -18.76 21.79
CA GLU A 87 -5.00 -18.20 21.66
C GLU A 87 -4.72 -18.01 20.18
N ILE A 88 -3.82 -17.12 19.85
CA ILE A 88 -3.45 -16.84 18.46
C ILE A 88 -2.89 -18.13 17.82
N PRO A 89 -3.53 -18.70 16.79
CA PRO A 89 -2.96 -19.82 16.06
C PRO A 89 -1.71 -19.40 15.27
N LEU A 90 -0.81 -20.33 15.01
CA LEU A 90 0.33 -20.06 14.17
C LEU A 90 -0.12 -19.66 12.74
N GLY A 91 0.42 -18.56 12.21
CA GLY A 91 0.05 -18.01 10.91
C GLY A 91 -1.29 -17.26 10.93
N TYR A 92 -1.63 -16.66 12.07
CA TYR A 92 -2.81 -15.81 12.22
C TYR A 92 -2.50 -14.55 13.02
N ALA A 93 -3.19 -13.48 12.72
CA ALA A 93 -3.14 -12.20 13.42
C ALA A 93 -4.50 -11.84 14.04
N LEU A 94 -4.51 -10.85 14.94
CA LEU A 94 -5.75 -10.27 15.48
C LEU A 94 -6.31 -9.20 14.54
N ASP A 95 -5.43 -8.53 13.82
CA ASP A 95 -5.78 -7.50 12.87
C ASP A 95 -6.25 -8.14 11.56
N SER A 96 -7.20 -7.52 10.89
CA SER A 96 -7.83 -8.02 9.66
C SER A 96 -7.72 -7.03 8.50
N THR A 97 -6.80 -6.09 8.59
CA THR A 97 -6.75 -4.92 7.69
C THR A 97 -5.68 -5.03 6.62
N ASP A 98 -5.07 -6.19 6.47
CA ASP A 98 -4.16 -6.46 5.37
C ASP A 98 -4.91 -6.51 4.02
N CYS A 99 -4.41 -5.78 3.04
CA CYS A 99 -4.93 -5.78 1.68
C CYS A 99 -4.14 -6.70 0.73
N ASN A 100 -3.00 -7.24 1.18
CA ASN A 100 -2.18 -8.18 0.42
C ASN A 100 -1.40 -9.18 1.28
N ASP A 101 -2.07 -10.12 1.91
CA ASP A 101 -1.61 -11.20 2.79
C ASP A 101 -0.56 -12.17 2.15
N LEU A 102 0.13 -11.73 1.10
CA LEU A 102 1.22 -12.44 0.44
C LEU A 102 2.50 -11.61 0.34
N ASN A 103 2.47 -10.36 0.79
CA ASN A 103 3.61 -9.45 0.68
C ASN A 103 3.77 -8.61 1.95
N PRO A 104 4.71 -8.93 2.83
CA PRO A 104 4.90 -8.24 4.11
C PRO A 104 5.40 -6.80 3.99
N GLU A 105 5.50 -6.27 2.77
CA GLU A 105 5.80 -4.87 2.49
C GLU A 105 4.53 -4.08 2.11
N ILE A 106 3.33 -4.67 2.32
CA ILE A 106 2.03 -4.03 2.08
C ILE A 106 1.12 -4.29 3.28
N HIS A 107 1.01 -3.31 4.18
CA HIS A 107 0.17 -3.42 5.38
C HIS A 107 -0.12 -2.02 6.00
N PRO A 108 -1.15 -1.87 6.87
CA PRO A 108 -1.66 -0.57 7.34
C PRO A 108 -0.70 0.36 8.09
N THR A 109 0.49 -0.08 8.47
CA THR A 109 1.45 0.77 9.19
C THR A 109 2.56 1.33 8.30
N LEU A 110 2.53 1.04 7.02
CA LEU A 110 3.47 1.59 6.06
C LEU A 110 3.04 2.98 5.57
N THR A 111 3.89 3.59 4.78
CA THR A 111 3.61 4.78 3.99
C THR A 111 3.72 4.40 2.53
N ASP A 112 2.87 4.95 1.69
CA ASP A 112 2.91 4.68 0.27
C ASP A 112 4.20 5.17 -0.36
N ILE A 113 4.78 4.33 -1.20
CA ILE A 113 5.90 4.67 -2.07
C ILE A 113 5.41 4.75 -3.52
N CYS A 114 6.15 5.44 -4.38
CA CYS A 114 5.77 5.63 -5.78
C CYS A 114 5.89 4.34 -6.60
N ASN A 115 4.89 3.47 -6.54
CA ASN A 115 4.88 2.16 -7.21
C ASN A 115 3.53 1.79 -7.84
N ALA A 116 2.53 2.67 -7.74
CA ALA A 116 1.15 2.48 -8.15
C ALA A 116 0.42 1.36 -7.37
N ILE A 117 0.84 1.12 -6.12
CA ILE A 117 0.22 0.20 -5.18
C ILE A 117 -0.20 0.99 -3.93
N ASP A 118 -1.29 0.61 -3.32
CA ASP A 118 -1.71 1.05 -1.98
C ASP A 118 -0.93 0.23 -0.95
N ASP A 119 0.26 0.72 -0.55
CA ASP A 119 1.15 -0.02 0.35
C ASP A 119 0.66 0.05 1.80
N ASN A 120 -0.15 1.04 2.18
CA ASN A 120 -0.66 1.26 3.53
C ASN A 120 -2.12 0.82 3.73
N CYS A 121 -2.75 0.21 2.73
CA CYS A 121 -4.10 -0.37 2.77
C CYS A 121 -5.21 0.62 3.17
N ASN A 122 -5.06 1.91 2.89
CA ASN A 122 -6.04 2.93 3.25
C ASN A 122 -7.08 3.21 2.13
N GLY A 123 -6.90 2.61 0.94
CA GLY A 123 -7.76 2.73 -0.23
C GLY A 123 -7.36 3.86 -1.19
N LEU A 124 -6.25 4.53 -0.93
CA LEU A 124 -5.61 5.48 -1.85
C LEU A 124 -4.32 4.84 -2.38
N THR A 125 -3.71 5.42 -3.38
CA THR A 125 -2.49 4.88 -4.00
C THR A 125 -1.46 5.98 -4.13
N ASP A 126 -0.25 5.74 -3.65
CA ASP A 126 0.88 6.66 -3.73
C ASP A 126 0.65 8.04 -3.07
N GLU A 127 -0.35 8.23 -2.17
CA GLU A 127 -0.68 9.56 -1.64
C GLU A 127 0.38 10.14 -0.71
N ASP A 128 1.21 9.28 -0.10
CA ASP A 128 2.34 9.70 0.73
C ASP A 128 3.60 9.98 -0.10
N ALA A 129 3.62 9.62 -1.39
CA ALA A 129 4.74 9.83 -2.27
C ALA A 129 4.94 11.31 -2.60
N THR A 130 6.19 11.72 -2.78
CA THR A 130 6.51 13.09 -3.19
C THR A 130 6.35 13.24 -4.70
N PHE A 131 5.35 14.00 -5.11
CA PHE A 131 5.13 14.33 -6.52
C PHE A 131 5.92 15.56 -6.94
N VAL A 132 6.50 15.51 -8.14
CA VAL A 132 7.27 16.58 -8.78
C VAL A 132 6.61 16.92 -10.10
N THR A 133 6.57 18.21 -10.44
CA THR A 133 6.11 18.66 -11.76
C THR A 133 7.26 18.59 -12.75
N TYR A 134 7.00 17.96 -13.87
CA TYR A 134 7.90 17.84 -15.03
C TYR A 134 7.27 18.54 -16.23
N PHE A 135 8.09 19.02 -17.14
CA PHE A 135 7.70 19.77 -18.34
C PHE A 135 8.14 18.99 -19.59
N ALA A 136 7.28 18.94 -20.60
CA ALA A 136 7.60 18.24 -21.83
C ALA A 136 8.84 18.84 -22.48
N ASP A 137 9.74 17.97 -22.96
CA ASP A 137 10.94 18.29 -23.73
C ASP A 137 10.84 17.49 -25.03
N ILE A 138 10.18 18.11 -26.03
CA ILE A 138 9.84 17.47 -27.32
C ILE A 138 11.02 17.37 -28.25
N ASP A 139 11.88 18.38 -28.21
CA ASP A 139 13.03 18.47 -29.14
C ASP A 139 14.34 17.92 -28.53
N GLY A 140 14.37 17.68 -27.24
CA GLY A 140 15.44 16.95 -26.53
C GLY A 140 16.64 17.84 -26.17
N ASP A 141 16.44 19.14 -25.96
CA ASP A 141 17.51 20.07 -25.60
C ASP A 141 17.72 20.26 -24.09
N THR A 142 16.89 19.59 -23.27
CA THR A 142 16.89 19.59 -21.80
C THR A 142 16.16 20.74 -21.11
N PHE A 143 15.53 21.60 -21.86
CA PHE A 143 14.58 22.60 -21.39
C PHE A 143 13.16 22.17 -21.78
N GLY A 144 12.14 22.58 -21.06
CA GLY A 144 10.77 22.13 -21.29
C GLY A 144 9.78 23.28 -21.39
N ASP A 145 8.63 22.98 -22.01
CA ASP A 145 7.55 23.93 -22.20
C ASP A 145 6.71 24.08 -20.92
N ILE A 146 6.65 25.29 -20.37
CA ILE A 146 5.84 25.63 -19.19
C ILE A 146 4.34 25.36 -19.38
N LEU A 147 3.85 25.26 -20.63
CA LEU A 147 2.43 25.02 -20.91
C LEU A 147 2.08 23.54 -21.01
N ASN A 148 3.06 22.65 -21.01
CA ASN A 148 2.91 21.22 -21.14
C ASN A 148 3.53 20.50 -19.95
N ASP A 149 2.90 20.63 -18.78
CA ASP A 149 3.36 20.00 -17.54
C ASP A 149 2.67 18.66 -17.24
N SER A 150 3.34 17.83 -16.45
CA SER A 150 2.81 16.61 -15.87
C SER A 150 3.40 16.41 -14.48
N THR A 151 2.57 15.90 -13.56
CA THR A 151 3.00 15.65 -12.19
C THR A 151 3.17 14.15 -11.97
N ALA A 152 4.33 13.73 -11.50
CA ALA A 152 4.65 12.34 -11.22
C ALA A 152 5.61 12.22 -10.03
N CYS A 153 5.62 11.08 -9.39
CA CYS A 153 6.56 10.78 -8.32
C CYS A 153 7.84 10.09 -8.82
N ASN A 154 7.92 9.75 -10.11
CA ASN A 154 9.10 9.24 -10.79
C ASN A 154 9.39 10.09 -12.04
N GLU A 155 10.64 10.03 -12.52
CA GLU A 155 11.03 10.69 -13.76
C GLU A 155 10.18 10.20 -14.94
N LEU A 156 9.70 11.14 -15.76
CA LEU A 156 8.93 10.86 -16.96
C LEU A 156 9.83 10.92 -18.19
N ILE A 157 9.71 9.92 -19.07
CA ILE A 157 10.47 9.90 -20.32
C ILE A 157 9.97 11.02 -21.25
N GLY A 158 10.89 11.87 -21.76
CA GLY A 158 10.55 13.01 -22.60
C GLY A 158 10.06 14.23 -21.83
N TYR A 159 10.38 14.29 -20.53
CA TYR A 159 10.08 15.41 -19.66
C TYR A 159 11.32 15.80 -18.84
N VAL A 160 11.41 17.07 -18.50
CA VAL A 160 12.50 17.66 -17.71
C VAL A 160 11.95 18.47 -16.53
N LEU A 161 12.83 18.89 -15.63
CA LEU A 161 12.45 19.74 -14.48
C LEU A 161 12.46 21.22 -14.82
N ASP A 162 13.22 21.61 -15.83
CA ASP A 162 13.29 22.99 -16.32
C ASP A 162 12.08 23.30 -17.20
N ASN A 163 11.51 24.48 -17.07
CA ASN A 163 10.31 24.92 -17.77
C ASN A 163 10.53 26.20 -18.58
N SER A 164 11.77 26.51 -18.89
CA SER A 164 12.15 27.82 -19.41
C SER A 164 12.31 27.86 -20.93
N ASP A 165 12.01 26.77 -21.64
CA ASP A 165 12.01 26.75 -23.09
C ASP A 165 10.90 27.63 -23.65
N CYS A 166 11.25 28.50 -24.62
CA CYS A 166 10.31 29.34 -25.35
C CYS A 166 9.88 28.71 -26.68
N ASN A 167 10.51 27.62 -27.14
CA ASN A 167 10.14 26.91 -28.37
C ASN A 167 10.49 25.41 -28.34
N ASP A 168 9.79 24.61 -27.57
CA ASP A 168 9.93 23.15 -27.35
C ASP A 168 9.76 22.30 -28.65
N THR A 169 9.94 22.85 -29.79
CA THR A 169 9.96 22.15 -31.10
C THR A 169 11.22 22.38 -31.89
N ASN A 170 12.15 23.16 -31.38
CA ASN A 170 13.39 23.52 -32.06
C ASN A 170 14.58 23.61 -31.08
N ASN A 171 15.33 22.56 -30.98
CA ASN A 171 16.49 22.39 -30.10
C ASN A 171 17.67 23.37 -30.33
N ALA A 172 17.51 24.37 -31.15
CA ALA A 172 18.45 25.48 -31.31
C ALA A 172 17.97 26.75 -30.58
N ILE A 173 16.75 26.74 -30.03
CA ILE A 173 16.12 27.84 -29.29
C ILE A 173 15.89 27.35 -27.85
N TYR A 174 16.69 27.80 -26.93
CA TYR A 174 16.66 27.43 -25.53
C TYR A 174 17.36 28.48 -24.66
N PRO A 175 17.12 28.55 -23.35
CA PRO A 175 17.76 29.50 -22.44
C PRO A 175 19.28 29.51 -22.51
N GLY A 176 19.84 30.61 -22.98
CA GLY A 176 21.29 30.79 -23.14
C GLY A 176 21.86 30.27 -24.44
N ALA A 177 21.04 29.98 -25.44
CA ALA A 177 21.47 29.75 -26.79
C ALA A 177 22.17 31.02 -27.36
N THR A 178 22.78 30.91 -28.52
CA THR A 178 23.41 32.08 -29.16
C THR A 178 22.44 32.73 -30.13
N GLU A 179 22.16 34.01 -29.93
CA GLU A 179 21.34 34.82 -30.82
C GLU A 179 21.83 34.79 -32.28
N LEU A 180 20.91 34.56 -33.18
CA LEU A 180 21.11 34.63 -34.63
C LEU A 180 20.23 35.74 -35.19
N CYS A 181 20.69 36.43 -36.25
CA CYS A 181 19.91 37.49 -36.91
C CYS A 181 18.78 36.89 -37.76
N ASN A 182 17.71 36.40 -37.10
CA ASN A 182 16.62 35.64 -37.72
C ASN A 182 15.21 36.10 -37.31
N TYR A 183 15.12 37.14 -36.47
CA TYR A 183 13.87 37.67 -35.86
C TYR A 183 13.21 36.72 -34.88
N LEU A 184 13.95 35.80 -34.30
CA LEU A 184 13.54 34.95 -33.20
C LEU A 184 14.33 35.36 -31.96
N ASP A 185 13.78 35.04 -30.81
CA ASP A 185 14.43 35.09 -29.51
C ASP A 185 15.02 33.69 -29.28
N ASP A 186 16.29 33.51 -29.68
CA ASP A 186 16.92 32.18 -29.66
C ASP A 186 17.37 31.79 -28.26
N ASP A 187 17.65 32.75 -27.36
CA ASP A 187 18.12 32.46 -25.99
C ASP A 187 17.04 32.61 -24.91
N CYS A 188 15.80 32.81 -25.33
CA CYS A 188 14.61 32.87 -24.45
C CYS A 188 14.69 33.93 -23.33
N ASP A 189 15.44 35.04 -23.55
CA ASP A 189 15.58 36.13 -22.59
C ASP A 189 14.48 37.21 -22.71
N GLY A 190 13.65 37.12 -23.77
CA GLY A 190 12.55 38.04 -24.07
C GLY A 190 12.97 39.16 -25.03
N LEU A 191 14.18 39.16 -25.54
CA LEU A 191 14.68 40.09 -26.54
C LEU A 191 15.03 39.33 -27.84
N THR A 192 14.73 39.91 -28.97
CA THR A 192 14.96 39.29 -30.28
C THR A 192 16.22 39.87 -30.92
N ASP A 193 17.08 39.02 -31.46
CA ASP A 193 18.31 39.42 -32.18
C ASP A 193 19.20 40.39 -31.34
N ASP A 194 19.21 40.29 -30.05
CA ASP A 194 20.03 41.14 -29.19
C ASP A 194 21.49 40.64 -29.14
N ASN A 195 22.38 41.36 -28.48
CA ASN A 195 23.81 41.03 -28.35
C ASN A 195 24.55 40.78 -29.69
N LEU A 196 23.92 41.03 -30.85
CA LEU A 196 24.50 40.85 -32.14
C LEU A 196 25.40 42.04 -32.57
N THR A 197 26.49 41.72 -33.24
CA THR A 197 27.33 42.75 -33.84
C THR A 197 26.86 43.07 -35.26
N TYR A 198 26.21 44.21 -35.43
CA TYR A 198 25.73 44.63 -36.72
C TYR A 198 26.88 45.21 -37.56
N ILE A 199 26.99 44.77 -38.80
CA ILE A 199 27.89 45.34 -39.76
C ILE A 199 27.12 46.34 -40.65
N LEU A 200 27.52 47.59 -40.61
CA LEU A 200 26.97 48.61 -41.53
C LEU A 200 27.42 48.33 -42.94
N SER A 201 26.47 48.05 -43.78
CA SER A 201 26.72 47.92 -45.20
C SER A 201 26.17 49.15 -45.92
N TYR A 202 26.95 49.69 -46.81
CA TYR A 202 26.55 50.81 -47.61
C TYR A 202 26.27 50.34 -49.07
N GLN A 203 25.26 50.90 -49.68
CA GLN A 203 24.91 50.56 -51.05
C GLN A 203 25.97 51.08 -52.04
N ASP A 204 26.53 50.18 -52.82
CA ASP A 204 27.41 50.49 -53.94
C ASP A 204 26.55 50.58 -55.22
N ASN A 205 26.29 51.78 -55.67
CA ASN A 205 25.40 52.01 -56.80
C ASN A 205 26.12 52.06 -58.13
N ASP A 206 27.45 52.27 -58.17
CA ASP A 206 28.27 52.43 -59.40
C ASP A 206 29.24 51.28 -59.68
N GLY A 207 29.31 50.32 -58.71
CA GLY A 207 30.05 49.07 -58.83
C GLY A 207 31.56 49.23 -58.66
N ASP A 208 31.96 50.18 -57.80
CA ASP A 208 33.40 50.48 -57.59
C ASP A 208 33.92 49.82 -56.24
N ASP A 209 33.13 48.96 -55.62
CA ASP A 209 33.37 48.30 -54.33
C ASP A 209 33.40 49.25 -53.10
N PHE A 210 32.97 50.49 -53.22
CA PHE A 210 32.85 51.50 -52.18
C PHE A 210 31.39 51.96 -52.05
N GLY A 211 30.78 51.73 -50.91
CA GLY A 211 29.43 52.20 -50.66
C GLY A 211 29.37 53.65 -50.19
N ASN A 212 28.30 54.35 -50.53
CA ASN A 212 28.06 55.72 -50.03
C ASN A 212 27.46 55.66 -48.57
N PRO A 213 27.99 56.42 -47.60
CA PRO A 213 27.52 56.48 -46.24
C PRO A 213 26.13 57.13 -46.05
#